data_0a19d558edca7b807bc070c4c48e6199
#
_entry.id   0a19d558edca7b807bc070c4c48e6199
#
_cell.length_a   1.000
_cell.length_b   1.000
_cell.length_c   1.000
_cell.angle_alpha   90.00
_cell.angle_beta   90.00
_cell.angle_gamma   90.00
#
_symmetry.space_group_name_H-M   'P 1'
#
loop_
_entity.id
_entity.type
_entity.pdbx_description
1 polymer ?
#
loop_
_entity_poly.entity_id
_entity_poly.type
_entity_poly.pdbx_seq_one_letter_code
_entity_poly.pdbx_strand_id
1 'polypeptide(L)'
;MSQKFFERHQPLLEQALAAAALRGYWSPFAESPSPRNYGETANDDGRAAFEALRGKPFPLNLHDADGTVGGEKSPYGFDLGITYPHVPAAKLVAASKRALQDWRRAGPQAWVGVSLEILARLNKLSFEMAYAVQHTTGQGFMMAFQAGGPHAQDRGFEAVAYAWQEMSRIPGVAIWEKPQGKNDPIRMEKHFTVVPRGVALVIGCSTFPTWNGYPGLFASLATGNTVIVKPHPGAILPLALTVKVAREVLQEAGFD
;
A
#
# COMPACT_ATOMS: atom_id res chain seq x y z
N MET A 1 11.92 6.99 11.83
CA MET A 1 11.11 7.61 10.73
C MET A 1 9.68 7.06 10.72
N SER A 2 9.45 5.76 10.82
CA SER A 2 8.12 5.13 10.83
C SER A 2 7.14 5.71 11.88
N GLN A 3 7.62 6.01 13.09
CA GLN A 3 6.82 6.68 14.13
C GLN A 3 6.31 8.06 13.67
N LYS A 4 7.16 8.85 12.98
CA LYS A 4 6.75 10.16 12.43
C LYS A 4 5.67 10.02 11.34
N PHE A 5 5.69 8.94 10.57
CA PHE A 5 4.63 8.67 9.60
C PHE A 5 3.30 8.39 10.30
N PHE A 6 3.31 7.58 11.38
CA PHE A 6 2.10 7.33 12.14
C PHE A 6 1.52 8.63 12.72
N GLU A 7 2.34 9.42 13.41
CA GLU A 7 1.93 10.71 14.00
C GLU A 7 1.35 11.67 12.95
N ARG A 8 1.95 11.72 11.76
CA ARG A 8 1.46 12.56 10.64
C ARG A 8 0.07 12.19 10.16
N HIS A 9 -0.22 10.90 10.08
CA HIS A 9 -1.46 10.37 9.50
C HIS A 9 -2.51 10.02 10.54
N GLN A 10 -2.19 10.03 11.82
CA GLN A 10 -3.12 9.70 12.91
C GLN A 10 -4.43 10.50 12.84
N PRO A 11 -4.45 11.83 12.58
CA PRO A 11 -5.71 12.57 12.50
C PRO A 11 -6.66 12.07 11.39
N LEU A 12 -6.12 11.65 10.24
CA LEU A 12 -6.93 11.06 9.16
C LEU A 12 -7.44 9.66 9.53
N LEU A 13 -6.60 8.88 10.21
CA LEU A 13 -6.98 7.56 10.70
C LEU A 13 -8.13 7.64 11.71
N GLU A 14 -8.10 8.60 12.62
CA GLU A 14 -9.16 8.84 13.60
C GLU A 14 -10.48 9.26 12.94
N GLN A 15 -10.42 10.11 11.91
CA GLN A 15 -11.60 10.49 11.11
C GLN A 15 -12.20 9.27 10.39
N ALA A 16 -11.36 8.42 9.79
CA ALA A 16 -11.82 7.20 9.13
C ALA A 16 -12.55 6.26 10.09
N LEU A 17 -11.98 6.06 11.28
CA LEU A 17 -12.59 5.21 12.34
C LEU A 17 -13.91 5.78 12.84
N ALA A 18 -13.99 7.09 13.03
CA ALA A 18 -15.23 7.76 13.43
C ALA A 18 -16.32 7.61 12.35
N ALA A 19 -15.95 7.79 11.06
CA ALA A 19 -16.88 7.59 9.94
C ALA A 19 -17.35 6.12 9.85
N ALA A 20 -16.46 5.16 10.02
CA ALA A 20 -16.80 3.74 10.02
C ALA A 20 -17.75 3.37 11.16
N ALA A 21 -17.53 3.90 12.37
CA ALA A 21 -18.41 3.68 13.53
C ALA A 21 -19.83 4.23 13.30
N LEU A 22 -19.96 5.36 12.62
CA LEU A 22 -21.23 6.00 12.28
C LEU A 22 -21.85 5.49 10.97
N ARG A 23 -21.14 4.63 10.21
CA ARG A 23 -21.52 4.19 8.86
C ARG A 23 -21.71 5.37 7.90
N GLY A 24 -20.93 6.44 8.09
CA GLY A 24 -20.94 7.63 7.26
C GLY A 24 -19.98 7.53 6.07
N TYR A 25 -20.18 8.41 5.08
CA TYR A 25 -19.20 8.59 4.00
C TYR A 25 -18.02 9.42 4.49
N TRP A 26 -16.82 8.99 4.16
CA TRP A 26 -15.58 9.73 4.37
C TRP A 26 -14.51 9.26 3.37
N SER A 27 -13.73 10.18 2.85
CA SER A 27 -12.55 9.89 2.03
C SER A 27 -11.52 11.00 2.19
N PRO A 28 -10.22 10.68 2.37
CA PRO A 28 -9.15 11.67 2.35
C PRO A 28 -8.68 12.01 0.94
N PHE A 29 -9.15 11.30 -0.09
CA PHE A 29 -8.66 11.39 -1.46
C PHE A 29 -9.75 11.93 -2.40
N ALA A 30 -9.47 13.07 -3.03
CA ALA A 30 -10.44 13.71 -3.92
C ALA A 30 -10.64 12.89 -5.19
N GLU A 31 -11.88 12.47 -5.47
CA GLU A 31 -12.24 11.71 -6.67
C GLU A 31 -12.40 12.57 -7.94
N SER A 32 -12.50 13.90 -7.76
CA SER A 32 -12.56 14.85 -8.89
C SER A 32 -11.15 15.24 -9.32
N PRO A 33 -10.75 15.01 -10.59
CA PRO A 33 -9.43 15.36 -11.11
C PRO A 33 -9.29 16.86 -11.40
N SER A 34 -9.87 17.71 -10.56
CA SER A 34 -9.86 19.15 -10.78
C SER A 34 -8.52 19.77 -10.39
N PRO A 35 -8.09 20.86 -11.05
CA PRO A 35 -6.90 21.62 -10.67
C PRO A 35 -6.94 22.12 -9.22
N ARG A 36 -8.13 22.39 -8.69
CA ARG A 36 -8.31 22.78 -7.28
C ARG A 36 -7.82 21.70 -6.30
N ASN A 37 -7.97 20.42 -6.65
CA ASN A 37 -7.61 19.30 -5.78
C ASN A 37 -6.16 18.87 -5.97
N TYR A 38 -5.64 18.92 -7.21
CA TYR A 38 -4.37 18.30 -7.57
C TYR A 38 -3.33 19.28 -8.12
N GLY A 39 -3.71 20.52 -8.45
CA GLY A 39 -2.85 21.51 -9.09
C GLY A 39 -3.11 21.65 -10.59
N GLU A 40 -2.75 22.81 -11.15
CA GLU A 40 -3.02 23.18 -12.54
C GLU A 40 -2.31 22.27 -13.56
N THR A 41 -1.12 21.80 -13.24
CA THR A 41 -0.28 21.00 -14.16
C THR A 41 -0.40 19.50 -13.94
N ALA A 42 -1.09 19.05 -12.88
CA ALA A 42 -1.09 17.64 -12.45
C ALA A 42 -1.45 16.64 -13.54
N ASN A 43 -2.40 16.98 -14.44
CA ASN A 43 -2.76 16.12 -15.56
C ASN A 43 -1.65 15.99 -16.60
N ASP A 44 -1.03 17.13 -16.97
CA ASP A 44 0.05 17.14 -17.95
C ASP A 44 1.32 16.51 -17.40
N ASP A 45 1.62 16.75 -16.11
CA ASP A 45 2.74 16.12 -15.41
C ASP A 45 2.57 14.61 -15.32
N GLY A 46 1.36 14.14 -14.99
CA GLY A 46 1.05 12.69 -14.95
C GLY A 46 1.15 12.02 -16.32
N ARG A 47 0.69 12.71 -17.38
CA ARG A 47 0.87 12.25 -18.76
C ARG A 47 2.34 12.17 -19.13
N ALA A 48 3.09 13.23 -18.86
CA ALA A 48 4.52 13.29 -19.15
C ALA A 48 5.30 12.20 -18.41
N ALA A 49 4.97 11.95 -17.14
CA ALA A 49 5.57 10.88 -16.35
C ALA A 49 5.31 9.49 -16.97
N PHE A 50 4.07 9.19 -17.36
CA PHE A 50 3.72 7.96 -18.07
C PHE A 50 4.48 7.82 -19.39
N GLU A 51 4.49 8.86 -20.24
CA GLU A 51 5.20 8.84 -21.53
C GLU A 51 6.71 8.66 -21.35
N ALA A 52 7.27 9.20 -20.28
CA ALA A 52 8.70 9.04 -19.97
C ALA A 52 9.10 7.59 -19.65
N LEU A 53 8.17 6.74 -19.24
CA LEU A 53 8.41 5.31 -18.98
C LEU A 53 8.37 4.46 -20.25
N ARG A 54 7.67 4.88 -21.31
CA ARG A 54 7.47 4.08 -22.52
C ARG A 54 8.78 3.73 -23.20
N GLY A 55 8.88 2.50 -23.64
CA GLY A 55 10.06 1.96 -24.34
C GLY A 55 11.31 1.83 -23.47
N LYS A 56 11.19 1.91 -22.16
CA LYS A 56 12.34 1.90 -21.24
C LYS A 56 12.19 0.83 -20.16
N PRO A 57 13.30 0.43 -19.52
CA PRO A 57 13.24 -0.33 -18.27
C PRO A 57 12.56 0.48 -17.19
N PHE A 58 11.61 -0.14 -16.48
CA PHE A 58 10.94 0.47 -15.34
C PHE A 58 11.95 0.66 -14.19
N PRO A 59 11.99 1.83 -13.55
CA PRO A 59 13.00 2.14 -12.53
C PRO A 59 12.68 1.48 -11.18
N LEU A 60 12.70 0.17 -11.15
CA LEU A 60 12.54 -0.66 -9.96
C LEU A 60 13.75 -1.59 -9.83
N ASN A 61 14.57 -1.34 -8.81
CA ASN A 61 15.73 -2.18 -8.53
C ASN A 61 15.31 -3.31 -7.60
N LEU A 62 15.37 -4.55 -8.08
CA LEU A 62 15.19 -5.74 -7.27
C LEU A 62 16.51 -6.51 -7.23
N HIS A 63 17.02 -6.75 -6.02
CA HIS A 63 18.15 -7.65 -5.82
C HIS A 63 17.79 -9.02 -6.36
N ASP A 64 18.65 -9.82 -6.81
CA ASP A 64 18.37 -11.17 -7.35
C ASP A 64 17.60 -11.22 -8.69
N ALA A 65 17.41 -10.09 -9.40
CA ALA A 65 16.84 -10.11 -10.73
C ALA A 65 17.75 -10.90 -11.71
N ASP A 66 17.16 -11.80 -12.48
CA ASP A 66 17.88 -12.67 -13.42
C ASP A 66 17.43 -12.48 -14.88
N GLY A 67 16.68 -11.41 -15.14
CA GLY A 67 16.18 -11.06 -16.45
C GLY A 67 15.14 -9.96 -16.40
N THR A 68 14.40 -9.81 -17.49
CA THR A 68 13.31 -8.84 -17.61
C THR A 68 12.06 -9.50 -18.17
N VAL A 69 10.91 -8.96 -17.79
CA VAL A 69 9.58 -9.28 -18.32
C VAL A 69 8.91 -7.99 -18.79
N GLY A 70 7.88 -8.12 -19.61
CA GLY A 70 7.12 -7.00 -20.16
C GLY A 70 6.21 -7.51 -21.28
N GLY A 71 5.79 -6.62 -22.17
CA GLY A 71 4.95 -6.98 -23.31
C GLY A 71 3.52 -6.46 -23.19
N GLU A 72 3.28 -5.49 -22.30
CA GLU A 72 1.99 -4.80 -22.21
C GLU A 72 1.70 -4.03 -23.50
N LYS A 73 0.48 -4.20 -23.98
CA LYS A 73 -0.06 -3.51 -25.16
C LYS A 73 -1.21 -2.63 -24.75
N SER A 74 -1.14 -1.38 -25.16
CA SER A 74 -2.27 -0.49 -24.97
C SER A 74 -3.44 -0.92 -25.85
N PRO A 75 -4.66 -1.03 -25.32
CA PRO A 75 -5.87 -1.21 -26.11
C PRO A 75 -6.12 -0.07 -27.13
N TYR A 76 -5.39 1.02 -27.00
CA TYR A 76 -5.41 2.14 -27.97
C TYR A 76 -4.42 1.98 -29.13
N GLY A 77 -3.83 0.80 -29.31
CA GLY A 77 -3.13 0.41 -30.56
C GLY A 77 -1.62 0.63 -30.57
N PHE A 78 -0.95 0.66 -29.42
CA PHE A 78 0.51 0.72 -29.34
C PHE A 78 1.09 -0.16 -28.22
N ASP A 79 2.33 -0.56 -28.38
CA ASP A 79 3.07 -1.28 -27.35
C ASP A 79 3.61 -0.28 -26.30
N LEU A 80 3.51 -0.60 -25.02
CA LEU A 80 4.13 0.23 -23.98
C LEU A 80 5.66 0.12 -24.04
N GLY A 81 6.19 -1.04 -24.39
CA GLY A 81 7.63 -1.28 -24.49
C GLY A 81 8.36 -1.19 -23.16
N ILE A 82 7.63 -1.18 -22.04
CA ILE A 82 8.22 -1.12 -20.70
C ILE A 82 8.66 -2.53 -20.30
N THR A 83 9.87 -2.62 -19.74
CA THR A 83 10.39 -3.88 -19.20
C THR A 83 10.57 -3.79 -17.70
N TYR A 84 10.30 -4.88 -16.99
CA TYR A 84 10.36 -4.97 -15.54
C TYR A 84 11.37 -6.03 -15.12
N PRO A 85 12.03 -5.88 -13.95
CA PRO A 85 12.93 -6.91 -13.47
C PRO A 85 12.17 -8.21 -13.18
N HIS A 86 12.70 -9.32 -13.68
CA HIS A 86 12.22 -10.67 -13.35
C HIS A 86 13.01 -11.21 -12.16
N VAL A 87 12.31 -11.72 -11.16
CA VAL A 87 12.93 -12.40 -10.02
C VAL A 87 12.24 -13.74 -9.80
N PRO A 88 12.98 -14.86 -9.71
CA PRO A 88 12.39 -16.16 -9.41
C PRO A 88 11.60 -16.15 -8.10
N ALA A 89 10.43 -16.79 -8.09
CA ALA A 89 9.54 -16.81 -6.93
C ALA A 89 10.23 -17.27 -5.64
N ALA A 90 11.10 -18.28 -5.73
CA ALA A 90 11.85 -18.79 -4.56
C ALA A 90 12.76 -17.70 -3.94
N LYS A 91 13.40 -16.87 -4.77
CA LYS A 91 14.24 -15.74 -4.32
C LYS A 91 13.41 -14.65 -3.68
N LEU A 92 12.24 -14.31 -4.28
CA LEU A 92 11.28 -13.34 -3.69
C LEU A 92 10.79 -13.80 -2.32
N VAL A 93 10.40 -15.06 -2.19
CA VAL A 93 9.96 -15.63 -0.90
C VAL A 93 11.09 -15.59 0.12
N ALA A 94 12.31 -15.95 -0.27
CA ALA A 94 13.46 -15.91 0.63
C ALA A 94 13.79 -14.48 1.10
N ALA A 95 13.78 -13.50 0.18
CA ALA A 95 13.98 -12.08 0.51
C ALA A 95 12.87 -11.57 1.46
N SER A 96 11.60 -11.85 1.14
CA SER A 96 10.46 -11.47 1.97
C SER A 96 10.52 -12.07 3.38
N LYS A 97 10.97 -13.33 3.52
CA LYS A 97 11.17 -13.95 4.84
C LYS A 97 12.31 -13.30 5.63
N ARG A 98 13.38 -12.83 4.97
CA ARG A 98 14.45 -12.08 5.65
C ARG A 98 13.94 -10.72 6.13
N ALA A 99 13.31 -9.94 5.25
CA ALA A 99 12.75 -8.62 5.57
C ALA A 99 11.68 -8.70 6.68
N LEU A 100 10.92 -9.80 6.77
CA LEU A 100 9.91 -10.00 7.80
C LEU A 100 10.47 -9.90 9.23
N GLN A 101 11.75 -10.21 9.46
CA GLN A 101 12.35 -10.17 10.79
C GLN A 101 12.35 -8.76 11.37
N ASP A 102 12.76 -7.78 10.58
CA ASP A 102 12.82 -6.38 11.01
C ASP A 102 11.44 -5.72 10.97
N TRP A 103 10.66 -6.02 9.92
CA TRP A 103 9.29 -5.53 9.80
C TRP A 103 8.42 -5.96 10.97
N ARG A 104 8.49 -7.23 11.37
CA ARG A 104 7.77 -7.76 12.54
C ARG A 104 8.10 -7.00 13.82
N ARG A 105 9.38 -6.65 14.04
CA ARG A 105 9.83 -5.93 15.25
C ARG A 105 9.38 -4.46 15.29
N ALA A 106 9.04 -3.88 14.15
CA ALA A 106 8.62 -2.48 14.06
C ALA A 106 7.29 -2.19 14.78
N GLY A 107 6.38 -3.17 14.83
CA GLY A 107 5.11 -3.09 15.56
C GLY A 107 3.99 -2.33 14.84
N PRO A 108 2.76 -2.37 15.40
CA PRO A 108 1.55 -1.90 14.72
C PRO A 108 1.59 -0.43 14.28
N GLN A 109 2.10 0.48 15.09
CA GLN A 109 2.19 1.90 14.73
C GLN A 109 3.08 2.13 13.50
N ALA A 110 4.21 1.43 13.41
CA ALA A 110 5.09 1.52 12.26
C ALA A 110 4.43 0.95 11.00
N TRP A 111 3.79 -0.22 11.10
CA TRP A 111 3.11 -0.86 9.97
C TRP A 111 1.99 0.02 9.40
N VAL A 112 1.16 0.59 10.27
CA VAL A 112 0.08 1.50 9.90
C VAL A 112 0.63 2.81 9.34
N GLY A 113 1.59 3.45 10.02
CA GLY A 113 2.18 4.72 9.59
C GLY A 113 2.81 4.63 8.21
N VAL A 114 3.59 3.58 7.94
CA VAL A 114 4.20 3.32 6.63
C VAL A 114 3.13 3.08 5.56
N SER A 115 2.10 2.28 5.88
CA SER A 115 1.01 2.00 4.93
C SER A 115 0.26 3.27 4.53
N LEU A 116 -0.04 4.15 5.48
CA LEU A 116 -0.71 5.42 5.22
C LEU A 116 0.18 6.40 4.44
N GLU A 117 1.49 6.44 4.72
CA GLU A 117 2.43 7.26 3.95
C GLU A 117 2.53 6.79 2.50
N ILE A 118 2.53 5.48 2.25
CA ILE A 118 2.49 4.92 0.89
C ILE A 118 1.24 5.42 0.16
N LEU A 119 0.05 5.31 0.77
CA LEU A 119 -1.20 5.78 0.18
C LEU A 119 -1.19 7.29 -0.11
N ALA A 120 -0.66 8.09 0.82
CA ALA A 120 -0.52 9.53 0.63
C ALA A 120 0.40 9.90 -0.55
N ARG A 121 1.50 9.15 -0.75
CA ARG A 121 2.39 9.34 -1.91
C ARG A 121 1.77 8.85 -3.20
N LEU A 122 1.05 7.73 -3.17
CA LEU A 122 0.30 7.24 -4.33
C LEU A 122 -0.77 8.23 -4.78
N ASN A 123 -1.43 8.93 -3.85
CA ASN A 123 -2.41 9.95 -4.20
C ASN A 123 -1.81 11.10 -5.01
N LYS A 124 -0.58 11.51 -4.73
CA LYS A 124 0.14 12.52 -5.51
C LYS A 124 0.41 12.07 -6.96
N LEU A 125 0.46 10.76 -7.19
CA LEU A 125 0.67 10.16 -8.52
C LEU A 125 -0.64 9.73 -9.19
N SER A 126 -1.81 10.21 -8.74
CA SER A 126 -3.12 9.75 -9.24
C SER A 126 -3.29 9.95 -10.73
N PHE A 127 -2.72 10.99 -11.34
CA PHE A 127 -2.76 11.19 -12.79
C PHE A 127 -1.83 10.25 -13.55
N GLU A 128 -0.60 10.03 -13.10
CA GLU A 128 0.31 9.03 -13.68
C GLU A 128 -0.32 7.64 -13.58
N MET A 129 -0.91 7.30 -12.43
CA MET A 129 -1.64 6.05 -12.22
C MET A 129 -2.83 5.93 -13.19
N ALA A 130 -3.57 7.03 -13.43
CA ALA A 130 -4.68 7.05 -14.38
C ALA A 130 -4.22 6.69 -15.80
N TYR A 131 -3.12 7.28 -16.28
CA TYR A 131 -2.56 6.92 -17.59
C TYR A 131 -2.03 5.50 -17.62
N ALA A 132 -1.39 5.02 -16.56
CA ALA A 132 -0.95 3.63 -16.44
C ALA A 132 -2.14 2.66 -16.53
N VAL A 133 -3.22 2.92 -15.79
CA VAL A 133 -4.45 2.10 -15.82
C VAL A 133 -5.13 2.19 -17.18
N GLN A 134 -5.32 3.40 -17.73
CA GLN A 134 -5.93 3.60 -19.03
C GLN A 134 -5.25 2.76 -20.13
N HIS A 135 -3.93 2.82 -20.19
CA HIS A 135 -3.15 2.18 -21.26
C HIS A 135 -2.83 0.70 -21.02
N THR A 136 -3.15 0.16 -19.85
CA THR A 136 -3.03 -1.29 -19.57
C THR A 136 -4.36 -2.01 -19.52
N THR A 137 -5.48 -1.28 -19.32
CA THR A 137 -6.81 -1.89 -19.12
C THR A 137 -7.84 -1.49 -20.18
N GLY A 138 -7.62 -0.38 -20.90
CA GLY A 138 -8.59 0.19 -21.86
C GLY A 138 -9.70 1.01 -21.23
N GLN A 139 -9.65 1.29 -19.93
CA GLN A 139 -10.64 2.15 -19.28
C GLN A 139 -10.57 3.58 -19.83
N GLY A 140 -11.72 4.25 -19.94
CA GLY A 140 -11.76 5.69 -20.18
C GLY A 140 -11.09 6.46 -19.04
N PHE A 141 -10.48 7.61 -19.34
CA PHE A 141 -9.62 8.36 -18.40
C PHE A 141 -10.27 8.60 -17.02
N MET A 142 -11.54 9.02 -16.97
CA MET A 142 -12.23 9.28 -15.70
C MET A 142 -12.33 8.03 -14.83
N MET A 143 -12.68 6.89 -15.43
CA MET A 143 -12.73 5.62 -14.71
C MET A 143 -11.33 5.19 -14.27
N ALA A 144 -10.33 5.31 -15.14
CA ALA A 144 -8.95 4.99 -14.82
C ALA A 144 -8.39 5.86 -13.69
N PHE A 145 -8.75 7.16 -13.66
CA PHE A 145 -8.39 8.08 -12.60
C PHE A 145 -9.08 7.71 -11.28
N GLN A 146 -10.41 7.60 -11.28
CA GLN A 146 -11.17 7.33 -10.05
C GLN A 146 -10.90 5.94 -9.50
N ALA A 147 -11.12 4.90 -10.27
CA ALA A 147 -10.95 3.52 -9.83
C ALA A 147 -9.47 3.12 -9.69
N GLY A 148 -8.59 3.66 -10.54
CA GLY A 148 -7.15 3.40 -10.47
C GLY A 148 -6.44 4.17 -9.36
N GLY A 149 -6.91 5.36 -9.04
CA GLY A 149 -6.36 6.29 -8.06
C GLY A 149 -7.19 6.37 -6.77
N PRO A 150 -7.97 7.47 -6.56
CA PRO A 150 -8.61 7.78 -5.27
C PRO A 150 -9.44 6.65 -4.68
N HIS A 151 -10.30 6.00 -5.44
CA HIS A 151 -11.16 4.92 -4.92
C HIS A 151 -10.35 3.67 -4.53
N ALA A 152 -9.29 3.33 -5.28
CA ALA A 152 -8.38 2.25 -4.90
C ALA A 152 -7.65 2.60 -3.59
N GLN A 153 -7.19 3.85 -3.48
CA GLN A 153 -6.52 4.35 -2.28
C GLN A 153 -7.45 4.35 -1.06
N ASP A 154 -8.73 4.69 -1.23
CA ASP A 154 -9.76 4.56 -0.19
C ASP A 154 -9.91 3.11 0.28
N ARG A 155 -9.93 2.14 -0.65
CA ARG A 155 -9.97 0.71 -0.28
C ARG A 155 -8.74 0.29 0.52
N GLY A 156 -7.57 0.82 0.14
CA GLY A 156 -6.34 0.61 0.90
C GLY A 156 -6.40 1.24 2.28
N PHE A 157 -6.87 2.49 2.36
CA PHE A 157 -7.01 3.22 3.63
C PHE A 157 -7.99 2.54 4.59
N GLU A 158 -9.15 2.12 4.08
CA GLU A 158 -10.14 1.36 4.85
C GLU A 158 -9.54 0.08 5.44
N ALA A 159 -8.78 -0.67 4.63
CA ALA A 159 -8.10 -1.87 5.11
C ALA A 159 -7.10 -1.58 6.23
N VAL A 160 -6.34 -0.47 6.14
CA VAL A 160 -5.42 -0.02 7.20
C VAL A 160 -6.19 0.41 8.46
N ALA A 161 -7.29 1.16 8.31
CA ALA A 161 -8.11 1.62 9.42
C ALA A 161 -8.71 0.45 10.21
N TYR A 162 -9.28 -0.53 9.53
CA TYR A 162 -9.81 -1.73 10.19
C TYR A 162 -8.70 -2.57 10.85
N ALA A 163 -7.55 -2.70 10.20
CA ALA A 163 -6.40 -3.38 10.80
C ALA A 163 -5.97 -2.67 12.10
N TRP A 164 -5.86 -1.35 12.08
CA TRP A 164 -5.54 -0.56 13.28
C TRP A 164 -6.58 -0.71 14.38
N GLN A 165 -7.87 -0.62 14.04
CA GLN A 165 -8.96 -0.78 14.99
C GLN A 165 -8.88 -2.11 15.75
N GLU A 166 -8.66 -3.21 15.03
CA GLU A 166 -8.57 -4.52 15.67
C GLU A 166 -7.27 -4.71 16.46
N MET A 167 -6.14 -4.23 15.97
CA MET A 167 -4.86 -4.34 16.68
C MET A 167 -4.79 -3.49 17.93
N SER A 168 -5.46 -2.32 17.94
CA SER A 168 -5.47 -1.39 19.09
C SER A 168 -6.58 -1.66 20.11
N ARG A 169 -7.49 -2.59 19.82
CA ARG A 169 -8.62 -2.93 20.70
C ARG A 169 -8.20 -3.49 22.06
N ILE A 170 -7.07 -4.18 22.11
CA ILE A 170 -6.50 -4.74 23.34
C ILE A 170 -5.24 -3.94 23.68
N PRO A 171 -5.13 -3.43 24.92
CA PRO A 171 -3.91 -2.73 25.35
C PRO A 171 -2.67 -3.63 25.23
N GLY A 172 -1.58 -3.06 24.70
CA GLY A 172 -0.32 -3.79 24.58
C GLY A 172 0.28 -4.25 25.91
N VAL A 173 0.04 -3.45 26.98
CA VAL A 173 0.42 -3.78 28.35
C VAL A 173 -0.77 -3.52 29.27
N ALA A 174 -1.04 -4.43 30.18
CA ALA A 174 -2.08 -4.27 31.19
C ALA A 174 -1.63 -4.89 32.53
N ILE A 175 -1.99 -4.23 33.62
CA ILE A 175 -1.79 -4.77 34.98
C ILE A 175 -3.09 -5.45 35.43
N TRP A 176 -2.97 -6.70 35.81
CA TRP A 176 -4.06 -7.45 36.40
C TRP A 176 -3.78 -7.66 37.90
N GLU A 177 -4.75 -7.30 38.75
CA GLU A 177 -4.64 -7.43 40.16
C GLU A 177 -5.83 -8.24 40.74
N LYS A 178 -5.52 -9.21 41.59
CA LYS A 178 -6.52 -10.01 42.30
C LYS A 178 -6.39 -9.78 43.79
N PRO A 179 -7.41 -9.21 44.44
CA PRO A 179 -7.41 -9.08 45.90
C PRO A 179 -7.28 -10.42 46.62
N GLN A 180 -6.55 -10.46 47.75
CA GLN A 180 -6.35 -11.64 48.60
C GLN A 180 -6.77 -11.36 50.05
N GLY A 181 -7.99 -10.85 50.28
CA GLY A 181 -8.49 -10.53 51.59
C GLY A 181 -7.65 -9.44 52.24
N LYS A 182 -6.95 -9.78 53.36
CA LYS A 182 -6.08 -8.86 54.10
C LYS A 182 -4.63 -8.85 53.62
N ASN A 183 -4.28 -9.75 52.72
CA ASN A 183 -2.93 -9.86 52.15
C ASN A 183 -2.76 -8.95 50.94
N ASP A 184 -1.51 -8.73 50.55
CA ASP A 184 -1.20 -8.01 49.33
C ASP A 184 -1.85 -8.70 48.12
N PRO A 185 -2.35 -7.93 47.14
CA PRO A 185 -2.96 -8.51 45.93
C PRO A 185 -1.94 -9.27 45.13
N ILE A 186 -2.37 -10.34 44.46
CA ILE A 186 -1.59 -10.94 43.36
C ILE A 186 -1.59 -9.97 42.21
N ARG A 187 -0.41 -9.58 41.78
CA ARG A 187 -0.21 -8.65 40.64
C ARG A 187 0.50 -9.34 39.49
N MET A 188 -0.02 -9.13 38.28
CA MET A 188 0.54 -9.68 37.06
C MET A 188 0.55 -8.62 35.94
N GLU A 189 1.70 -8.40 35.34
CA GLU A 189 1.80 -7.63 34.12
C GLU A 189 1.55 -8.54 32.92
N LYS A 190 0.64 -8.14 32.03
CA LYS A 190 0.26 -8.88 30.83
C LYS A 190 0.69 -8.11 29.58
N HIS A 191 1.32 -8.80 28.64
CA HIS A 191 1.69 -8.25 27.35
C HIS A 191 0.86 -8.89 26.24
N PHE A 192 0.27 -8.04 25.39
CA PHE A 192 -0.41 -8.45 24.18
C PHE A 192 0.42 -8.05 22.96
N THR A 193 0.75 -9.02 22.12
CA THR A 193 1.58 -8.80 20.93
C THR A 193 0.85 -9.29 19.69
N VAL A 194 0.69 -8.40 18.70
CA VAL A 194 0.21 -8.79 17.37
C VAL A 194 1.32 -9.51 16.62
N VAL A 195 1.03 -10.71 16.15
CA VAL A 195 2.00 -11.56 15.44
C VAL A 195 1.63 -11.67 13.97
N PRO A 196 2.46 -11.17 13.04
CA PRO A 196 2.24 -11.35 11.61
C PRO A 196 2.24 -12.82 11.19
N ARG A 197 1.43 -13.16 10.18
CA ARG A 197 1.37 -14.53 9.64
C ARG A 197 2.58 -14.90 8.78
N GLY A 198 3.23 -13.89 8.15
CA GLY A 198 4.42 -14.15 7.35
C GLY A 198 4.43 -13.39 6.03
N VAL A 199 4.64 -14.11 4.93
CA VAL A 199 4.69 -13.54 3.56
C VAL A 199 3.31 -13.66 2.93
N ALA A 200 2.74 -12.53 2.54
CA ALA A 200 1.50 -12.47 1.79
C ALA A 200 1.77 -12.45 0.27
N LEU A 201 0.84 -12.97 -0.50
CA LEU A 201 0.84 -12.90 -1.96
C LEU A 201 -0.41 -12.16 -2.43
N VAL A 202 -0.22 -11.09 -3.19
CA VAL A 202 -1.29 -10.35 -3.86
C VAL A 202 -1.23 -10.64 -5.36
N ILE A 203 -2.28 -11.23 -5.90
CA ILE A 203 -2.42 -11.53 -7.33
C ILE A 203 -3.31 -10.47 -7.95
N GLY A 204 -2.72 -9.61 -8.78
CA GLY A 204 -3.41 -8.55 -9.48
C GLY A 204 -4.23 -9.05 -10.68
N CYS A 205 -5.36 -8.42 -10.94
CA CYS A 205 -6.17 -8.62 -12.14
C CYS A 205 -5.83 -7.58 -13.22
N SER A 206 -6.35 -7.78 -14.44
CA SER A 206 -6.16 -6.82 -15.54
C SER A 206 -7.21 -5.71 -15.55
N THR A 207 -8.42 -5.95 -15.05
CA THR A 207 -9.54 -5.02 -15.22
C THR A 207 -9.45 -3.82 -14.27
N PHE A 208 -9.18 -4.07 -12.98
CA PHE A 208 -9.04 -3.07 -11.94
C PHE A 208 -7.82 -3.40 -11.07
N PRO A 209 -6.59 -3.21 -11.58
CA PRO A 209 -5.38 -3.73 -10.94
C PRO A 209 -5.15 -3.17 -9.53
N THR A 210 -5.32 -1.88 -9.33
CA THR A 210 -5.14 -1.21 -8.03
C THR A 210 -6.35 -1.39 -7.12
N TRP A 211 -7.57 -1.19 -7.62
CA TRP A 211 -8.79 -1.37 -6.83
C TRP A 211 -8.86 -2.74 -6.17
N ASN A 212 -8.61 -3.81 -6.94
CA ASN A 212 -8.65 -5.18 -6.41
C ASN A 212 -7.38 -5.56 -5.64
N GLY A 213 -6.24 -4.96 -5.97
CA GLY A 213 -4.96 -5.24 -5.33
C GLY A 213 -4.79 -4.60 -3.95
N TYR A 214 -5.24 -3.35 -3.79
CA TYR A 214 -4.95 -2.55 -2.60
C TYR A 214 -5.55 -3.08 -1.30
N PRO A 215 -6.80 -3.57 -1.25
CA PRO A 215 -7.32 -4.14 0.01
C PRO A 215 -6.41 -5.23 0.58
N GLY A 216 -6.03 -6.20 -0.24
CA GLY A 216 -5.17 -7.30 0.19
C GLY A 216 -3.74 -6.87 0.50
N LEU A 217 -3.18 -5.95 -0.30
CA LEU A 217 -1.85 -5.40 -0.10
C LEU A 217 -1.76 -4.65 1.23
N PHE A 218 -2.64 -3.68 1.43
CA PHE A 218 -2.59 -2.81 2.61
C PHE A 218 -3.05 -3.51 3.88
N ALA A 219 -4.06 -4.40 3.83
CA ALA A 219 -4.41 -5.24 4.97
C ALA A 219 -3.23 -6.11 5.43
N SER A 220 -2.49 -6.69 4.48
CA SER A 220 -1.32 -7.53 4.79
C SER A 220 -0.18 -6.70 5.37
N LEU A 221 0.17 -5.58 4.73
CA LEU A 221 1.27 -4.73 5.17
C LEU A 221 0.97 -4.11 6.54
N ALA A 222 -0.23 -3.55 6.74
CA ALA A 222 -0.65 -2.91 7.99
C ALA A 222 -0.77 -3.89 9.18
N THR A 223 -0.81 -5.19 8.93
CA THR A 223 -0.77 -6.24 9.97
C THR A 223 0.60 -6.92 10.11
N GLY A 224 1.65 -6.26 9.60
CA GLY A 224 3.04 -6.65 9.80
C GLY A 224 3.55 -7.78 8.89
N ASN A 225 2.78 -8.18 7.87
CA ASN A 225 3.25 -9.15 6.89
C ASN A 225 4.09 -8.46 5.82
N THR A 226 5.08 -9.15 5.27
CA THR A 226 5.72 -8.77 4.01
C THR A 226 4.84 -9.18 2.84
N VAL A 227 4.92 -8.45 1.72
CA VAL A 227 3.98 -8.65 0.60
C VAL A 227 4.74 -8.86 -0.70
N ILE A 228 4.43 -9.94 -1.40
CA ILE A 228 4.82 -10.16 -2.78
C ILE A 228 3.63 -9.79 -3.67
N VAL A 229 3.86 -8.92 -4.64
CA VAL A 229 2.84 -8.50 -5.61
C VAL A 229 3.12 -9.19 -6.95
N LYS A 230 2.15 -9.95 -7.44
CA LYS A 230 2.17 -10.59 -8.75
C LYS A 230 1.11 -9.94 -9.64
N PRO A 231 1.47 -8.96 -10.50
CA PRO A 231 0.52 -8.30 -11.38
C PRO A 231 0.01 -9.23 -12.49
N HIS A 232 -1.09 -8.84 -13.12
CA HIS A 232 -1.52 -9.49 -14.36
C HIS A 232 -0.56 -9.12 -15.50
N PRO A 233 -0.18 -10.04 -16.40
CA PRO A 233 0.78 -9.77 -17.46
C PRO A 233 0.41 -8.62 -18.42
N GLY A 234 -0.88 -8.37 -18.62
CA GLY A 234 -1.38 -7.25 -19.43
C GLY A 234 -1.56 -5.93 -18.67
N ALA A 235 -1.34 -5.91 -17.34
CA ALA A 235 -1.49 -4.72 -16.50
C ALA A 235 -0.47 -4.73 -15.35
N ILE A 236 0.80 -4.65 -15.70
CA ILE A 236 1.94 -4.66 -14.75
C ILE A 236 2.16 -3.26 -14.19
N LEU A 237 2.16 -2.24 -15.06
CA LEU A 237 2.58 -0.87 -14.74
C LEU A 237 1.89 -0.28 -13.50
N PRO A 238 0.55 -0.37 -13.31
CA PRO A 238 -0.10 0.21 -12.13
C PRO A 238 0.42 -0.35 -10.80
N LEU A 239 0.63 -1.67 -10.72
CA LEU A 239 1.17 -2.30 -9.52
C LEU A 239 2.69 -2.15 -9.40
N ALA A 240 3.43 -2.01 -10.51
CA ALA A 240 4.84 -1.67 -10.47
C ALA A 240 5.08 -0.27 -9.89
N LEU A 241 4.28 0.74 -10.29
CA LEU A 241 4.27 2.08 -9.68
C LEU A 241 3.99 2.00 -8.17
N THR A 242 3.00 1.20 -7.78
CA THR A 242 2.65 0.97 -6.37
C THR A 242 3.82 0.40 -5.58
N VAL A 243 4.46 -0.65 -6.10
CA VAL A 243 5.62 -1.29 -5.44
C VAL A 243 6.81 -0.34 -5.35
N LYS A 244 7.07 0.45 -6.42
CA LYS A 244 8.13 1.46 -6.40
C LYS A 244 7.95 2.44 -5.26
N VAL A 245 6.77 3.06 -5.15
CA VAL A 245 6.44 4.01 -4.07
C VAL A 245 6.52 3.33 -2.69
N ALA A 246 6.01 2.12 -2.58
CA ALA A 246 6.06 1.38 -1.32
C ALA A 246 7.51 1.13 -0.86
N ARG A 247 8.40 0.72 -1.77
CA ARG A 247 9.82 0.52 -1.45
C ARG A 247 10.53 1.82 -1.07
N GLU A 248 10.24 2.92 -1.75
CA GLU A 248 10.79 4.24 -1.39
C GLU A 248 10.43 4.64 0.06
N VAL A 249 9.15 4.46 0.43
CA VAL A 249 8.69 4.75 1.80
C VAL A 249 9.30 3.79 2.82
N LEU A 250 9.36 2.50 2.50
CA LEU A 250 9.99 1.50 3.38
C LEU A 250 11.46 1.80 3.61
N GLN A 251 12.22 2.11 2.56
CA GLN A 251 13.64 2.47 2.66
C GLN A 251 13.85 3.75 3.49
N GLU A 252 13.00 4.78 3.29
CA GLU A 252 13.03 6.00 4.11
C GLU A 252 12.73 5.69 5.59
N ALA A 253 11.85 4.72 5.84
CA ALA A 253 11.53 4.24 7.19
C ALA A 253 12.61 3.33 7.80
N GLY A 254 13.62 2.93 7.03
CA GLY A 254 14.73 2.07 7.46
C GLY A 254 14.50 0.58 7.26
N PHE A 255 13.59 0.20 6.36
CA PHE A 255 13.29 -1.20 5.97
C PHE A 255 13.72 -1.45 4.53
N ASP A 256 14.21 -2.68 4.25
CA ASP A 256 14.54 -3.15 2.89
C ASP A 256 13.38 -3.95 2.28
#